data_bb769543d6a91fffb8c5c932127028dc
#
_entry.id   bb769543d6a91fffb8c5c932127028dc
#
_cell.length_a   1.000
_cell.length_b   1.000
_cell.length_c   1.000
_cell.angle_alpha   90.00
_cell.angle_beta   90.00
_cell.angle_gamma   90.00
#
_symmetry.space_group_name_H-M   'P 1'
#
loop_
_entity.id
_entity.type
_entity.pdbx_description
1 polymer ?
#
loop_
_entity_poly.entity_id
_entity_poly.type
_entity_poly.pdbx_seq_one_letter_code
_entity_poly.pdbx_strand_id
1 'polypeptide(L)'
;MENKETQLVRALGLKESISMTIGTVVGVGLFTCGSSQIGHVGSWIIVITFLSLLISIWPCLIYGEMSAALPCAGGTYNYAKRGLNRVWANLAGWHYIISVVGIGAGETLAFANYFKILFSQFGIDLSGVDSRIIAIILVIFFLILNFKGIEMSGKAQTGFIFF
;
A
#
# COMPACT_ATOMS: atom_id res chain seq x y z
N MET A 1 10.30 -3.11 36.10
CA MET A 1 10.79 -3.51 34.76
C MET A 1 10.34 -2.41 33.80
N GLU A 2 11.24 -1.47 33.56
CA GLU A 2 11.01 -0.34 32.67
C GLU A 2 10.88 -0.85 31.25
N ASN A 3 9.66 -0.69 30.71
CA ASN A 3 9.33 -1.09 29.36
C ASN A 3 10.17 -0.22 28.42
N LYS A 4 11.28 -0.71 27.91
CA LYS A 4 11.99 -0.10 26.77
C LYS A 4 11.02 -0.17 25.60
N GLU A 5 10.11 0.81 25.53
CA GLU A 5 9.36 1.06 24.30
C GLU A 5 10.41 1.21 23.21
N THR A 6 10.34 0.36 22.21
CA THR A 6 11.25 0.37 21.07
C THR A 6 11.08 1.76 20.41
N GLN A 7 12.02 2.65 20.70
CA GLN A 7 12.00 4.00 20.13
C GLN A 7 12.13 3.87 18.61
N LEU A 8 11.20 4.47 17.90
CA LEU A 8 11.23 4.49 16.44
C LEU A 8 12.44 5.32 16.00
N VAL A 9 13.30 4.75 15.16
CA VAL A 9 14.40 5.46 14.53
C VAL A 9 13.85 6.33 13.41
N ARG A 10 14.16 7.62 13.43
CA ARG A 10 13.78 8.54 12.34
C ARG A 10 14.72 8.34 11.14
N ALA A 11 14.38 7.39 10.26
CA ALA A 11 15.16 7.04 9.08
C ALA A 11 14.64 7.70 7.79
N LEU A 12 13.42 8.25 7.79
CA LEU A 12 12.78 8.83 6.61
C LEU A 12 12.54 10.32 6.80
N GLY A 13 12.86 11.11 5.77
CA GLY A 13 12.53 12.52 5.68
C GLY A 13 11.08 12.74 5.20
N LEU A 14 10.67 14.01 5.14
CA LEU A 14 9.33 14.39 4.69
C LEU A 14 9.06 13.99 3.23
N LYS A 15 10.06 14.15 2.35
CA LYS A 15 9.93 13.78 0.93
C LYS A 15 9.71 12.28 0.76
N GLU A 16 10.50 11.46 1.42
CA GLU A 16 10.38 10.00 1.39
C GLU A 16 9.03 9.54 1.96
N SER A 17 8.58 10.16 3.05
CA SER A 17 7.28 9.85 3.66
C SER A 17 6.11 10.20 2.74
N ILE A 18 6.15 11.36 2.09
CA ILE A 18 5.13 11.78 1.10
C ILE A 18 5.16 10.83 -0.09
N SER A 19 6.34 10.48 -0.62
CA SER A 19 6.48 9.55 -1.75
C SER A 19 5.92 8.19 -1.43
N MET A 20 6.23 7.64 -0.26
CA MET A 20 5.68 6.35 0.18
C MET A 20 4.16 6.40 0.29
N THR A 21 3.61 7.48 0.84
CA THR A 21 2.15 7.65 0.95
C THR A 21 1.49 7.73 -0.42
N ILE A 22 2.01 8.57 -1.33
CA ILE A 22 1.49 8.70 -2.69
C ILE A 22 1.58 7.36 -3.42
N GLY A 23 2.74 6.68 -3.36
CA GLY A 23 2.93 5.39 -4.03
C GLY A 23 2.01 4.29 -3.52
N THR A 24 1.68 4.30 -2.23
CA THR A 24 0.72 3.36 -1.64
C THR A 24 -0.72 3.66 -2.08
N VAL A 25 -1.09 4.92 -2.22
CA VAL A 25 -2.46 5.34 -2.60
C VAL A 25 -2.71 5.22 -4.09
N VAL A 26 -1.73 5.63 -4.92
CA VAL A 26 -1.85 5.64 -6.40
C VAL A 26 -1.65 4.26 -7.02
N GLY A 27 -1.40 3.20 -6.23
CA GLY A 27 -1.18 1.84 -6.72
C GLY A 27 -2.11 1.39 -7.86
N VAL A 28 -1.95 0.17 -8.29
CA VAL A 28 -2.71 -0.44 -9.41
C VAL A 28 -4.23 -0.27 -9.27
N GLY A 29 -4.75 -0.11 -8.06
CA GLY A 29 -6.17 0.12 -7.80
C GLY A 29 -6.75 1.29 -8.58
N LEU A 30 -6.01 2.39 -8.75
CA LEU A 30 -6.47 3.53 -9.55
C LEU A 30 -6.69 3.15 -11.01
N PHE A 31 -5.79 2.36 -11.59
CA PHE A 31 -5.83 2.02 -13.01
C PHE A 31 -6.77 0.86 -13.32
N THR A 32 -6.82 -0.15 -12.49
CA THR A 32 -7.65 -1.34 -12.71
C THR A 32 -9.08 -1.16 -12.22
N CYS A 33 -9.26 -0.69 -10.99
CA CYS A 33 -10.59 -0.50 -10.41
C CYS A 33 -11.31 0.68 -11.08
N GLY A 34 -10.60 1.77 -11.39
CA GLY A 34 -11.17 2.94 -12.05
C GLY A 34 -11.81 2.59 -13.39
N SER A 35 -11.09 1.90 -14.27
CA SER A 35 -11.60 1.51 -15.59
C SER A 35 -12.77 0.54 -15.51
N SER A 36 -12.71 -0.45 -14.60
CA SER A 36 -13.79 -1.40 -14.37
C SER A 36 -15.06 -0.71 -13.83
N GLN A 37 -14.92 0.19 -12.88
CA GLN A 37 -16.05 0.90 -12.28
C GLN A 37 -16.71 1.85 -13.27
N ILE A 38 -15.96 2.52 -14.16
CA ILE A 38 -16.52 3.35 -15.23
C ILE A 38 -17.44 2.54 -16.13
N GLY A 39 -17.07 1.29 -16.44
CA GLY A 39 -17.91 0.39 -17.24
C GLY A 39 -19.25 0.05 -16.58
N HIS A 40 -19.32 0.01 -15.25
CA HIS A 40 -20.54 -0.31 -14.50
C HIS A 40 -21.41 0.89 -14.18
N VAL A 41 -20.82 2.02 -13.81
CA VAL A 41 -21.53 3.21 -13.28
C VAL A 41 -21.53 4.40 -14.23
N GLY A 42 -20.77 4.35 -15.33
CA GLY A 42 -20.70 5.45 -16.29
C GLY A 42 -20.26 6.77 -15.65
N SER A 43 -20.88 7.87 -16.07
CA SER A 43 -20.54 9.23 -15.60
C SER A 43 -20.76 9.47 -14.10
N TRP A 44 -21.55 8.64 -13.42
CA TRP A 44 -21.75 8.72 -11.97
C TRP A 44 -20.48 8.46 -11.17
N ILE A 45 -19.43 7.91 -11.81
CA ILE A 45 -18.13 7.66 -11.16
C ILE A 45 -17.57 8.93 -10.49
N ILE A 46 -17.77 10.10 -11.09
CA ILE A 46 -17.28 11.39 -10.56
C ILE A 46 -17.94 11.68 -9.22
N VAL A 47 -19.27 11.56 -9.14
CA VAL A 47 -20.02 11.80 -7.92
C VAL A 47 -19.67 10.80 -6.83
N ILE A 48 -19.57 9.52 -7.19
CA ILE A 48 -19.21 8.44 -6.26
C ILE A 48 -17.81 8.66 -5.70
N THR A 49 -16.84 9.01 -6.55
CA THR A 49 -15.46 9.28 -6.11
C THR A 49 -15.40 10.48 -5.17
N PHE A 50 -16.15 11.53 -5.47
CA PHE A 50 -16.21 12.70 -4.60
C PHE A 50 -16.85 12.38 -3.23
N LEU A 51 -17.93 11.63 -3.21
CA LEU A 51 -18.56 11.16 -1.96
C LEU A 51 -17.62 10.24 -1.17
N SER A 52 -16.95 9.34 -1.84
CA SER A 52 -15.95 8.46 -1.22
C SER A 52 -14.79 9.24 -0.61
N LEU A 53 -14.31 10.29 -1.28
CA LEU A 53 -13.31 11.21 -0.73
C LEU A 53 -13.79 11.84 0.57
N LEU A 54 -15.01 12.39 0.60
CA LEU A 54 -15.56 13.01 1.79
C LEU A 54 -15.67 12.03 2.97
N ILE A 55 -16.11 10.80 2.69
CA ILE A 55 -16.23 9.76 3.73
C ILE A 55 -14.83 9.34 4.23
N SER A 56 -13.83 9.27 3.34
CA SER A 56 -12.49 8.83 3.68
C SER A 56 -11.68 9.85 4.49
N ILE A 57 -12.07 11.13 4.49
CA ILE A 57 -11.39 12.16 5.29
C ILE A 57 -11.40 11.81 6.78
N TRP A 58 -12.53 11.34 7.32
CA TRP A 58 -12.68 11.04 8.74
C TRP A 58 -11.72 9.95 9.24
N PRO A 59 -11.65 8.76 8.62
CA PRO A 59 -10.65 7.77 9.00
C PRO A 59 -9.22 8.30 8.88
N CYS A 60 -8.89 9.03 7.82
CA CYS A 60 -7.55 9.59 7.64
C CYS A 60 -7.15 10.55 8.77
N LEU A 61 -8.05 11.44 9.19
CA LEU A 61 -7.80 12.36 10.30
C LEU A 61 -7.62 11.60 11.62
N ILE A 62 -8.47 10.61 11.91
CA ILE A 62 -8.37 9.78 13.11
C ILE A 62 -7.03 9.05 13.16
N TYR A 63 -6.62 8.41 12.05
CA TYR A 63 -5.33 7.73 12.00
C TYR A 63 -4.15 8.70 12.12
N GLY A 64 -4.24 9.90 11.54
CA GLY A 64 -3.24 10.96 11.68
C GLY A 64 -3.08 11.38 13.13
N GLU A 65 -4.18 11.65 13.84
CA GLU A 65 -4.19 12.02 15.24
C GLU A 65 -3.65 10.90 16.14
N MET A 66 -4.12 9.67 15.91
CA MET A 66 -3.64 8.50 16.67
C MET A 66 -2.14 8.24 16.46
N SER A 67 -1.62 8.40 15.25
CA SER A 67 -0.19 8.21 14.96
C SER A 67 0.68 9.29 15.61
N ALA A 68 0.19 10.51 15.71
CA ALA A 68 0.87 11.61 16.39
C ALA A 68 0.86 11.42 17.92
N ALA A 69 -0.26 10.96 18.47
CA ALA A 69 -0.42 10.73 19.91
C ALA A 69 0.32 9.45 20.40
N LEU A 70 0.45 8.44 19.53
CA LEU A 70 1.00 7.12 19.87
C LEU A 70 2.08 6.70 18.86
N PRO A 71 3.28 7.32 18.88
CA PRO A 71 4.35 7.01 17.96
C PRO A 71 5.06 5.70 18.34
N CYS A 72 4.36 4.56 18.20
CA CYS A 72 4.87 3.25 18.52
C CYS A 72 4.69 2.27 17.36
N ALA A 73 5.58 1.28 17.27
CA ALA A 73 5.45 0.21 16.28
C ALA A 73 4.18 -0.62 16.55
N GLY A 74 3.51 -1.04 15.45
CA GLY A 74 2.29 -1.86 15.52
C GLY A 74 1.00 -1.15 15.12
N GLY A 75 1.03 0.16 14.81
CA GLY A 75 -0.07 0.92 14.20
C GLY A 75 -1.47 0.55 14.70
N THR A 76 -2.32 0.10 13.80
CA THR A 76 -3.73 -0.25 14.05
C THR A 76 -3.95 -1.17 15.25
N TYR A 77 -3.06 -2.16 15.46
CA TYR A 77 -3.13 -3.05 16.62
C TYR A 77 -3.02 -2.27 17.94
N ASN A 78 -2.03 -1.39 18.04
CA ASN A 78 -1.79 -0.61 19.26
C ASN A 78 -2.86 0.44 19.51
N TYR A 79 -3.39 1.04 18.43
CA TYR A 79 -4.50 1.99 18.54
C TYR A 79 -5.76 1.29 19.08
N ALA A 80 -6.12 0.13 18.53
CA ALA A 80 -7.25 -0.66 19.00
C ALA A 80 -7.04 -1.19 20.43
N LYS A 81 -5.80 -1.55 20.80
CA LYS A 81 -5.47 -2.03 22.16
C LYS A 81 -5.63 -0.95 23.21
N ARG A 82 -5.28 0.30 22.88
CA ARG A 82 -5.40 1.43 23.82
C ARG A 82 -6.80 2.01 23.85
N GLY A 83 -7.49 2.06 22.70
CA GLY A 83 -8.84 2.66 22.62
C GLY A 83 -9.97 1.70 23.02
N LEU A 84 -9.79 0.41 22.82
CA LEU A 84 -10.82 -0.61 23.08
C LEU A 84 -10.31 -1.65 24.08
N ASN A 85 -9.87 -2.80 23.60
CA ASN A 85 -9.30 -3.86 24.42
C ASN A 85 -8.45 -4.83 23.58
N ARG A 86 -7.83 -5.83 24.26
CA ARG A 86 -6.93 -6.80 23.61
C ARG A 86 -7.62 -7.68 22.54
N VAL A 87 -8.90 -7.99 22.72
CA VAL A 87 -9.64 -8.84 21.78
C VAL A 87 -9.82 -8.09 20.45
N TRP A 88 -10.31 -6.85 20.51
CA TRP A 88 -10.47 -5.99 19.33
C TRP A 88 -9.13 -5.66 18.68
N ALA A 89 -8.07 -5.49 19.46
CA ALA A 89 -6.73 -5.29 18.93
C ALA A 89 -6.25 -6.48 18.09
N ASN A 90 -6.47 -7.71 18.57
CA ASN A 90 -6.10 -8.92 17.84
C ASN A 90 -6.92 -9.05 16.55
N LEU A 91 -8.22 -8.79 16.59
CA LEU A 91 -9.07 -8.80 15.40
C LEU A 91 -8.61 -7.76 14.37
N ALA A 92 -8.35 -6.53 14.82
CA ALA A 92 -7.86 -5.45 13.95
C ALA A 92 -6.49 -5.79 13.32
N GLY A 93 -5.57 -6.37 14.09
CA GLY A 93 -4.26 -6.82 13.62
C GLY A 93 -4.37 -7.91 12.56
N TRP A 94 -5.17 -8.94 12.79
CA TRP A 94 -5.39 -10.00 11.81
C TRP A 94 -6.07 -9.51 10.55
N HIS A 95 -7.11 -8.66 10.68
CA HIS A 95 -7.77 -8.03 9.53
C HIS A 95 -6.79 -7.22 8.68
N TYR A 96 -5.92 -6.44 9.34
CA TYR A 96 -4.92 -5.65 8.65
C TYR A 96 -3.94 -6.53 7.87
N ILE A 97 -3.40 -7.60 8.48
CA ILE A 97 -2.49 -8.53 7.82
C ILE A 97 -3.14 -9.17 6.59
N ILE A 98 -4.35 -9.71 6.74
CA ILE A 98 -5.07 -10.36 5.63
C ILE A 98 -5.34 -9.36 4.49
N SER A 99 -5.74 -8.13 4.83
CA SER A 99 -6.00 -7.08 3.85
C SER A 99 -4.74 -6.70 3.06
N VAL A 100 -3.61 -6.48 3.75
CA VAL A 100 -2.35 -6.11 3.11
C VAL A 100 -1.82 -7.22 2.20
N VAL A 101 -1.91 -8.48 2.64
CA VAL A 101 -1.51 -9.63 1.81
C VAL A 101 -2.41 -9.75 0.58
N GLY A 102 -3.73 -9.60 0.73
CA GLY A 102 -4.68 -9.65 -0.37
C GLY A 102 -4.47 -8.53 -1.40
N ILE A 103 -4.30 -7.29 -0.94
CA ILE A 103 -4.01 -6.14 -1.79
C ILE A 103 -2.68 -6.34 -2.52
N GLY A 104 -1.60 -6.71 -1.82
CA GLY A 104 -0.29 -6.92 -2.41
C GLY A 104 -0.28 -8.02 -3.48
N ALA A 105 -1.01 -9.12 -3.26
CA ALA A 105 -1.17 -10.17 -4.25
C ALA A 105 -1.91 -9.67 -5.50
N GLY A 106 -2.99 -8.90 -5.33
CA GLY A 106 -3.73 -8.28 -6.44
C GLY A 106 -2.88 -7.30 -7.25
N GLU A 107 -2.13 -6.44 -6.57
CA GLU A 107 -1.26 -5.44 -7.21
C GLU A 107 -0.12 -6.09 -8.00
N THR A 108 0.52 -7.12 -7.46
CA THR A 108 1.61 -7.80 -8.17
C THR A 108 1.13 -8.56 -9.40
N LEU A 109 -0.05 -9.17 -9.35
CA LEU A 109 -0.67 -9.81 -10.53
C LEU A 109 -1.06 -8.79 -11.59
N ALA A 110 -1.64 -7.66 -11.19
CA ALA A 110 -1.99 -6.60 -12.12
C ALA A 110 -0.74 -5.99 -12.77
N PHE A 111 0.32 -5.75 -11.99
CA PHE A 111 1.62 -5.34 -12.53
C PHE A 111 2.13 -6.33 -13.59
N ALA A 112 2.09 -7.63 -13.29
CA ALA A 112 2.54 -8.67 -14.23
C ALA A 112 1.77 -8.63 -15.56
N ASN A 113 0.46 -8.37 -15.51
CA ASN A 113 -0.36 -8.23 -16.71
C ASN A 113 0.00 -6.98 -17.51
N TYR A 114 0.15 -5.83 -16.88
CA TYR A 114 0.61 -4.60 -17.55
C TYR A 114 2.02 -4.73 -18.12
N PHE A 115 2.90 -5.42 -17.40
CA PHE A 115 4.25 -5.72 -17.86
C PHE A 115 4.25 -6.51 -19.16
N LYS A 116 3.41 -7.55 -19.26
CA LYS A 116 3.24 -8.34 -20.49
C LYS A 116 2.73 -7.49 -21.65
N ILE A 117 1.74 -6.62 -21.40
CA ILE A 117 1.20 -5.70 -22.42
C ILE A 117 2.30 -4.74 -22.90
N LEU A 118 3.08 -4.18 -21.98
CA LEU A 118 4.17 -3.27 -22.34
C LEU A 118 5.20 -3.96 -23.24
N PHE A 119 5.64 -5.17 -22.88
CA PHE A 119 6.63 -5.91 -23.66
C PHE A 119 6.12 -6.35 -25.03
N SER A 120 4.83 -6.65 -25.15
CA SER A 120 4.22 -6.97 -26.45
C SER A 120 4.29 -5.80 -27.42
N GLN A 121 4.23 -4.55 -26.94
CA GLN A 121 4.40 -3.34 -27.78
C GLN A 121 5.83 -3.21 -28.33
N PHE A 122 6.82 -3.77 -27.65
CA PHE A 122 8.20 -3.85 -28.13
C PHE A 122 8.49 -5.08 -28.99
N GLY A 123 7.47 -5.84 -29.35
CA GLY A 123 7.62 -7.07 -30.16
C GLY A 123 8.08 -8.30 -29.39
N ILE A 124 8.11 -8.24 -28.06
CA ILE A 124 8.46 -9.36 -27.19
C ILE A 124 7.17 -10.01 -26.70
N ASP A 125 6.85 -11.18 -27.23
CA ASP A 125 5.66 -11.91 -26.83
C ASP A 125 5.90 -12.73 -25.55
N LEU A 126 5.32 -12.29 -24.45
CA LEU A 126 5.32 -12.98 -23.17
C LEU A 126 3.98 -13.71 -22.88
N SER A 127 3.13 -13.91 -23.90
CA SER A 127 1.82 -14.57 -23.71
C SER A 127 1.94 -15.97 -23.13
N GLY A 128 3.00 -16.71 -23.48
CA GLY A 128 3.28 -18.05 -22.96
C GLY A 128 3.76 -18.10 -21.51
N VAL A 129 4.11 -16.97 -20.89
CA VAL A 129 4.57 -16.92 -19.50
C VAL A 129 3.38 -16.68 -18.60
N ASP A 130 3.17 -17.52 -17.58
CA ASP A 130 2.10 -17.27 -16.57
C ASP A 130 2.42 -15.98 -15.79
N SER A 131 1.43 -15.10 -15.68
CA SER A 131 1.55 -13.82 -14.92
C SER A 131 1.94 -14.04 -13.46
N ARG A 132 1.62 -15.21 -12.89
CA ARG A 132 2.00 -15.58 -11.53
C ARG A 132 3.52 -15.69 -11.36
N ILE A 133 4.23 -16.18 -12.37
CA ILE A 133 5.69 -16.30 -12.32
C ILE A 133 6.32 -14.91 -12.26
N ILE A 134 5.85 -13.98 -13.09
CA ILE A 134 6.32 -12.59 -13.09
C ILE A 134 6.00 -11.93 -11.73
N ALA A 135 4.80 -12.14 -11.20
CA ALA A 135 4.41 -11.63 -9.89
C ALA A 135 5.31 -12.16 -8.75
N ILE A 136 5.64 -13.45 -8.74
CA ILE A 136 6.54 -14.06 -7.75
C ILE A 136 7.94 -13.46 -7.84
N ILE A 137 8.48 -13.29 -9.04
CA ILE A 137 9.80 -12.67 -9.25
C ILE A 137 9.79 -11.24 -8.68
N LEU A 138 8.73 -10.48 -8.94
CA LEU A 138 8.57 -9.12 -8.43
C LEU A 138 8.54 -9.09 -6.90
N VAL A 139 7.77 -9.98 -6.28
CA VAL A 139 7.71 -10.09 -4.81
C VAL A 139 9.08 -10.40 -4.23
N ILE A 140 9.81 -11.37 -4.82
CA ILE A 140 11.16 -11.71 -4.37
C ILE A 140 12.11 -10.52 -4.52
N PHE A 141 12.03 -9.79 -5.62
CA PHE A 141 12.83 -8.60 -5.86
C PHE A 141 12.60 -7.53 -4.77
N PHE A 142 11.34 -7.21 -4.48
CA PHE A 142 11.02 -6.26 -3.41
C PHE A 142 11.36 -6.78 -2.02
N LEU A 143 11.24 -8.08 -1.78
CA LEU A 143 11.67 -8.70 -0.54
C LEU A 143 13.18 -8.46 -0.30
N ILE A 144 14.00 -8.70 -1.31
CA ILE A 144 15.45 -8.47 -1.24
C ILE A 144 15.76 -6.98 -1.00
N LEU A 145 15.04 -6.08 -1.67
CA LEU A 145 15.19 -4.63 -1.43
C LEU A 145 14.85 -4.24 0.01
N ASN A 146 13.78 -4.81 0.56
CA ASN A 146 13.37 -4.53 1.93
C ASN A 146 14.37 -5.03 2.99
N PHE A 147 15.07 -6.16 2.72
CA PHE A 147 16.14 -6.62 3.61
C PHE A 147 17.32 -5.65 3.69
N LYS A 148 17.53 -4.80 2.68
CA LYS A 148 18.58 -3.75 2.68
C LYS A 148 18.21 -2.50 3.48
N GLY A 149 17.01 -2.46 4.03
CA GLY A 149 16.54 -1.41 4.92
C GLY A 149 15.57 -0.41 4.29
N ILE A 150 14.78 0.22 5.14
CA ILE A 150 13.69 1.14 4.76
C ILE A 150 14.20 2.39 4.03
N GLU A 151 15.44 2.82 4.30
CA GLU A 151 16.03 3.98 3.61
C GLU A 151 16.20 3.75 2.11
N MET A 152 16.66 2.56 1.72
CA MET A 152 16.84 2.21 0.31
C MET A 152 15.48 2.10 -0.40
N SER A 153 14.50 1.50 0.24
CA SER A 153 13.13 1.40 -0.28
C SER A 153 12.50 2.78 -0.46
N GLY A 154 12.65 3.68 0.53
CA GLY A 154 12.14 5.06 0.46
C GLY A 154 12.80 5.88 -0.65
N LYS A 155 14.14 5.77 -0.81
CA LYS A 155 14.87 6.46 -1.89
C LYS A 155 14.48 5.94 -3.27
N ALA A 156 14.33 4.63 -3.43
CA ALA A 156 13.89 4.02 -4.68
C ALA A 156 12.48 4.54 -5.05
N GLN A 157 11.55 4.56 -4.11
CA GLN A 157 10.19 5.04 -4.34
C GLN A 157 10.15 6.54 -4.67
N THR A 158 10.96 7.36 -3.99
CA THR A 158 11.12 8.77 -4.31
C THR A 158 11.64 8.96 -5.74
N GLY A 159 12.62 8.15 -6.17
CA GLY A 159 13.11 8.14 -7.54
C GLY A 159 12.03 7.82 -8.56
N PHE A 160 11.14 6.86 -8.30
CA PHE A 160 10.05 6.51 -9.22
C PHE A 160 8.93 7.55 -9.30
N ILE A 161 8.71 8.36 -8.26
CA ILE A 161 7.61 9.34 -8.22
C ILE A 161 8.04 10.70 -8.77
N PHE A 162 9.29 11.11 -8.57
CA PHE A 162 9.78 12.43 -8.95
C PHE A 162 10.65 12.43 -10.23
N PHE A 163 10.79 11.30 -10.89
CA PHE A 163 11.45 11.16 -12.18
C PHE A 163 10.44 11.14 -13.31
#